data_c1d8c37ac2225d1547f06c6c6967e23d
#
_entry.id   c1d8c37ac2225d1547f06c6c6967e23d
#
_cell.length_a   1.000
_cell.length_b   1.000
_cell.length_c   1.000
_cell.angle_alpha   90.00
_cell.angle_beta   90.00
_cell.angle_gamma   90.00
#
_symmetry.space_group_name_H-M   'P 1'
#
loop_
_entity.id
_entity.type
_entity.pdbx_description
1 polymer ?
#
loop_
_entity_poly.entity_id
_entity_poly.type
_entity_poly.pdbx_seq_one_letter_code
_entity_poly.pdbx_strand_id
1 'polypeptide(L)'
;MLLGTKVINPENCLGRSQKVVDAGIAYARKNGVSEDFLKATEGYTGCCGILDTGRPGPTLAVRFDIDCVPVTESTEQDHIPQSEGFESTRPGLMHACGHDAHMSTGLALAHWVADHKDELKGRIKFLFQPAEEGVRGAAAMAASGIVDDADFFLGAHIAMMCKSGEISVSSYGFLCTTKMDVTYTGRPAHAGVEPNAGRNAMAAACNAFVQLLGIARHGSGMTRINVGQLNAGEGRNVIPSHAVMKMEVRGETGEINQYMYDSAVQIIKGCALSQGCEYTIEKMGEAVDLTNDQTLVDVLTQAGNAVEGMNVRKDPMNFGGSEDATILARRVQAHGGKAAFFVLGADRPSGHHTARFDIDEKALDKGLAVWANAVSILLKK
;
A
#
# COMPACT_ATOMS: atom_id res chain seq x y z
N MET A 1 -3.06 -24.92 -6.82
CA MET A 1 -2.72 -25.13 -5.42
C MET A 1 -2.22 -23.80 -4.87
N LEU A 2 -2.99 -23.15 -4.03
CA LEU A 2 -2.60 -21.90 -3.38
C LEU A 2 -1.60 -22.24 -2.28
N LEU A 3 -0.33 -21.93 -2.50
CA LEU A 3 0.66 -22.01 -1.45
C LEU A 3 0.63 -20.68 -0.70
N GLY A 4 0.21 -20.71 0.55
CA GLY A 4 0.35 -19.55 1.41
C GLY A 4 1.81 -19.10 1.42
N THR A 5 2.05 -17.79 1.29
CA THR A 5 3.39 -17.24 1.44
C THR A 5 3.85 -17.49 2.86
N LYS A 6 4.79 -18.41 3.00
CA LYS A 6 5.43 -18.62 4.27
C LYS A 6 6.46 -17.51 4.46
N VAL A 7 6.14 -16.65 5.41
CA VAL A 7 7.07 -15.81 6.14
C VAL A 7 7.85 -14.79 5.34
N ILE A 8 7.33 -13.82 5.31
CA ILE A 8 7.78 -12.46 5.39
C ILE A 8 8.61 -12.33 6.66
N ASN A 9 9.87 -11.94 6.50
CA ASN A 9 10.72 -11.66 7.65
C ASN A 9 10.04 -10.61 8.56
N PRO A 10 9.76 -10.89 9.83
CA PRO A 10 9.13 -9.94 10.75
C PRO A 10 9.84 -8.58 10.83
N GLU A 11 11.16 -8.55 10.65
CA GLU A 11 11.96 -7.32 10.66
C GLU A 11 11.63 -6.38 9.48
N ASN A 12 11.06 -6.91 8.42
CA ASN A 12 10.65 -6.14 7.23
C ASN A 12 9.16 -5.78 7.22
N CYS A 13 8.41 -6.12 8.27
CA CYS A 13 7.01 -5.77 8.41
C CYS A 13 6.86 -4.37 9.02
N LEU A 14 6.79 -3.36 8.19
CA LEU A 14 6.64 -1.97 8.61
C LEU A 14 5.34 -1.76 9.41
N GLY A 15 5.44 -1.05 10.54
CA GLY A 15 4.31 -0.68 11.37
C GLY A 15 3.44 -1.85 11.89
N ARG A 16 3.99 -3.06 11.96
CA ARG A 16 3.28 -4.23 12.48
C ARG A 16 3.23 -4.17 14.01
N SER A 17 2.06 -3.87 14.55
CA SER A 17 1.82 -3.83 15.99
C SER A 17 1.31 -5.17 16.49
N GLN A 18 1.96 -5.78 17.50
CA GLN A 18 1.51 -7.03 18.11
C GLN A 18 0.08 -6.92 18.66
N LYS A 19 -0.27 -5.79 19.25
CA LYS A 19 -1.63 -5.51 19.73
C LYS A 19 -2.69 -5.62 18.61
N VAL A 20 -2.39 -5.10 17.42
CA VAL A 20 -3.30 -5.18 16.26
C VAL A 20 -3.37 -6.60 15.73
N VAL A 21 -2.25 -7.31 15.67
CA VAL A 21 -2.19 -8.72 15.26
C VAL A 21 -3.01 -9.59 16.21
N ASP A 22 -2.84 -9.43 17.53
CA ASP A 22 -3.57 -10.20 18.55
C ASP A 22 -5.08 -9.95 18.44
N ALA A 23 -5.49 -8.70 18.23
CA ALA A 23 -6.89 -8.35 18.02
C ALA A 23 -7.45 -8.99 16.74
N GLY A 24 -6.69 -8.98 15.65
CA GLY A 24 -7.05 -9.63 14.38
C GLY A 24 -7.19 -11.15 14.51
N ILE A 25 -6.25 -11.80 15.19
CA ILE A 25 -6.30 -13.25 15.48
C ILE A 25 -7.51 -13.58 16.35
N ALA A 26 -7.77 -12.79 17.40
CA ALA A 26 -8.94 -12.99 18.26
C ALA A 26 -10.27 -12.83 17.48
N TYR A 27 -10.34 -11.85 16.59
CA TYR A 27 -11.47 -11.66 15.69
C TYR A 27 -11.65 -12.85 14.75
N ALA A 28 -10.58 -13.28 14.06
CA ALA A 28 -10.63 -14.41 13.13
C ALA A 28 -11.10 -15.70 13.84
N ARG A 29 -10.56 -15.98 15.03
CA ARG A 29 -10.98 -17.11 15.89
C ARG A 29 -12.47 -17.05 16.22
N LYS A 30 -12.98 -15.88 16.62
CA LYS A 30 -14.40 -15.68 16.91
C LYS A 30 -15.29 -15.96 15.70
N ASN A 31 -14.78 -15.73 14.49
CA ASN A 31 -15.49 -15.95 13.23
C ASN A 31 -15.19 -17.33 12.59
N GLY A 32 -14.70 -18.30 13.36
CA GLY A 32 -14.62 -19.69 12.94
C GLY A 32 -13.37 -20.09 12.15
N VAL A 33 -12.36 -19.23 12.10
CA VAL A 33 -11.07 -19.60 11.49
C VAL A 33 -10.36 -20.61 12.37
N SER A 34 -9.88 -21.72 11.77
CA SER A 34 -9.27 -22.82 12.52
C SER A 34 -7.96 -22.41 13.21
N GLU A 35 -7.69 -22.99 14.38
CA GLU A 35 -6.46 -22.73 15.13
C GLU A 35 -5.20 -23.16 14.34
N ASP A 36 -5.30 -24.21 13.52
CA ASP A 36 -4.17 -24.65 12.68
C ASP A 36 -3.84 -23.61 11.61
N PHE A 37 -4.85 -22.98 11.01
CA PHE A 37 -4.63 -21.90 10.06
C PHE A 37 -4.05 -20.65 10.76
N LEU A 38 -4.59 -20.26 11.91
CA LEU A 38 -4.09 -19.11 12.68
C LEU A 38 -2.63 -19.31 13.11
N LYS A 39 -2.26 -20.52 13.53
CA LYS A 39 -0.87 -20.87 13.85
C LYS A 39 0.02 -20.87 12.61
N ALA A 40 -0.48 -21.38 11.48
CA ALA A 40 0.30 -21.44 10.25
C ALA A 40 0.56 -20.05 9.65
N THR A 41 -0.34 -19.09 9.84
CA THR A 41 -0.21 -17.73 9.31
C THR A 41 0.45 -16.75 10.26
N GLU A 42 0.47 -17.02 11.56
CA GLU A 42 1.06 -16.14 12.60
C GLU A 42 0.57 -14.68 12.49
N GLY A 43 -0.67 -14.49 12.00
CA GLY A 43 -1.26 -13.18 11.76
C GLY A 43 -0.74 -12.45 10.50
N TYR A 44 0.00 -13.12 9.64
CA TYR A 44 0.29 -12.65 8.28
C TYR A 44 -0.86 -13.00 7.35
N THR A 45 -1.38 -12.01 6.63
CA THR A 45 -2.62 -12.14 5.84
C THR A 45 -2.40 -12.16 4.34
N GLY A 46 -1.19 -11.85 3.87
CA GLY A 46 -0.85 -11.95 2.45
C GLY A 46 -0.70 -13.38 1.98
N CYS A 47 -1.02 -13.63 0.72
CA CYS A 47 -0.78 -14.92 0.11
C CYS A 47 -0.31 -14.80 -1.35
N CYS A 48 0.36 -15.86 -1.82
CA CYS A 48 0.76 -16.00 -3.22
C CYS A 48 0.24 -17.32 -3.77
N GLY A 49 -0.60 -17.24 -4.81
CA GLY A 49 -0.97 -18.39 -5.62
C GLY A 49 0.04 -18.57 -6.75
N ILE A 50 0.52 -19.79 -6.98
CA ILE A 50 1.44 -20.08 -8.09
C ILE A 50 0.80 -21.13 -8.99
N LEU A 51 0.67 -20.81 -10.29
CA LEU A 51 0.36 -21.77 -11.31
C LEU A 51 1.59 -21.97 -12.20
N ASP A 52 2.12 -23.18 -12.20
CA ASP A 52 3.17 -23.60 -13.11
C ASP A 52 2.55 -24.45 -14.24
N THR A 53 2.77 -24.02 -15.48
CA THR A 53 2.24 -24.75 -16.65
C THR A 53 3.01 -26.04 -16.93
N GLY A 54 4.19 -26.22 -16.33
CA GLY A 54 5.11 -27.31 -16.64
C GLY A 54 5.85 -27.15 -17.98
N ARG A 55 5.68 -26.02 -18.66
CA ARG A 55 6.34 -25.68 -19.92
C ARG A 55 7.33 -24.55 -19.73
N PRO A 56 8.53 -24.62 -20.32
CA PRO A 56 9.49 -23.50 -20.25
C PRO A 56 8.89 -22.20 -20.78
N GLY A 57 9.06 -21.13 -20.05
CA GLY A 57 8.53 -19.81 -20.40
C GLY A 57 8.78 -18.81 -19.26
N PRO A 58 8.37 -17.54 -19.44
CA PRO A 58 8.59 -16.51 -18.46
C PRO A 58 7.72 -16.70 -17.20
N THR A 59 8.14 -16.03 -16.11
CA THR A 59 7.39 -15.90 -14.87
C THR A 59 6.73 -14.53 -14.83
N LEU A 60 5.40 -14.50 -14.76
CA LEU A 60 4.60 -13.30 -14.59
C LEU A 60 4.10 -13.20 -13.15
N ALA A 61 4.37 -12.10 -12.49
CA ALA A 61 3.76 -11.75 -11.20
C ALA A 61 2.63 -10.75 -11.43
N VAL A 62 1.45 -11.03 -10.88
CA VAL A 62 0.28 -10.13 -10.89
C VAL A 62 -0.13 -9.81 -9.47
N ARG A 63 -0.38 -8.53 -9.16
CA ARG A 63 -0.65 -8.07 -7.79
C ARG A 63 -2.07 -7.55 -7.66
N PHE A 64 -2.70 -7.97 -6.57
CA PHE A 64 -4.00 -7.53 -6.11
C PHE A 64 -3.92 -7.26 -4.60
N ASP A 65 -4.21 -6.05 -4.18
CA ASP A 65 -4.34 -5.74 -2.76
C ASP A 65 -5.67 -6.24 -2.20
N ILE A 66 -5.73 -6.43 -0.88
CA ILE A 66 -6.87 -7.11 -0.24
C ILE A 66 -7.32 -6.46 1.06
N ASP A 67 -6.69 -5.37 1.47
CA ASP A 67 -7.02 -4.68 2.72
C ASP A 67 -8.13 -3.64 2.54
N CYS A 68 -8.67 -3.17 3.64
CA CYS A 68 -9.73 -2.17 3.69
C CYS A 68 -9.35 -1.02 4.61
N VAL A 69 -10.15 0.05 4.58
CA VAL A 69 -9.93 1.27 5.37
C VAL A 69 -10.87 1.37 6.58
N PRO A 70 -10.47 2.12 7.64
CA PRO A 70 -11.30 2.35 8.81
C PRO A 70 -12.36 3.43 8.52
N VAL A 71 -13.30 3.11 7.65
CA VAL A 71 -14.46 3.92 7.28
C VAL A 71 -15.72 3.19 7.69
N THR A 72 -16.69 3.91 8.28
CA THR A 72 -18.03 3.36 8.51
C THR A 72 -18.86 3.58 7.26
N GLU A 73 -19.33 2.49 6.67
CA GLU A 73 -20.13 2.51 5.46
C GLU A 73 -21.50 3.17 5.68
N SER A 74 -22.01 3.83 4.66
CA SER A 74 -23.29 4.51 4.68
C SER A 74 -24.45 3.53 4.80
N THR A 75 -25.42 3.86 5.66
CA THR A 75 -26.68 3.11 5.83
C THR A 75 -27.85 3.74 5.07
N GLU A 76 -27.58 4.70 4.19
CA GLU A 76 -28.60 5.36 3.39
C GLU A 76 -29.14 4.43 2.31
N GLN A 77 -30.46 4.46 2.07
CA GLN A 77 -31.12 3.52 1.16
C GLN A 77 -30.79 3.71 -0.32
N ASP A 78 -30.23 4.83 -0.70
CA ASP A 78 -29.73 5.11 -2.05
C ASP A 78 -28.24 4.72 -2.24
N HIS A 79 -27.60 4.18 -1.20
CA HIS A 79 -26.30 3.52 -1.28
C HIS A 79 -26.51 2.08 -1.73
N ILE A 80 -26.03 1.70 -2.94
CA ILE A 80 -26.31 0.40 -3.56
C ILE A 80 -25.91 -0.77 -2.67
N PRO A 81 -24.71 -0.83 -2.06
CA PRO A 81 -24.37 -1.92 -1.15
C PRO A 81 -25.39 -2.12 -0.02
N GLN A 82 -25.91 -1.02 0.56
CA GLN A 82 -26.94 -1.11 1.62
C GLN A 82 -28.28 -1.58 1.08
N SER A 83 -28.71 -1.07 -0.08
CA SER A 83 -30.04 -1.42 -0.64
C SER A 83 -30.09 -2.85 -1.20
N GLU A 84 -28.96 -3.38 -1.63
CA GLU A 84 -28.85 -4.73 -2.20
C GLU A 84 -28.29 -5.78 -1.22
N GLY A 85 -27.92 -5.36 -0.01
CA GLY A 85 -27.59 -6.25 1.12
C GLY A 85 -26.19 -6.86 1.05
N PHE A 86 -25.22 -6.14 0.48
CA PHE A 86 -23.81 -6.54 0.48
C PHE A 86 -22.86 -5.50 1.11
N GLU A 87 -23.42 -4.58 1.90
CA GLU A 87 -22.63 -3.64 2.70
C GLU A 87 -21.70 -4.37 3.67
N SER A 88 -20.70 -3.64 4.19
CA SER A 88 -19.76 -4.20 5.14
C SER A 88 -20.43 -4.75 6.38
N THR A 89 -20.20 -6.00 6.69
CA THR A 89 -20.65 -6.65 7.94
C THR A 89 -19.78 -6.30 9.14
N ARG A 90 -18.75 -5.45 8.96
CA ARG A 90 -17.79 -5.06 10.00
C ARG A 90 -17.91 -3.57 10.31
N PRO A 91 -18.58 -3.17 11.40
CA PRO A 91 -18.72 -1.77 11.76
C PRO A 91 -17.37 -1.06 11.82
N GLY A 92 -17.27 0.11 11.16
CA GLY A 92 -16.07 0.92 11.13
C GLY A 92 -14.99 0.46 10.14
N LEU A 93 -15.26 -0.56 9.33
CA LEU A 93 -14.36 -1.03 8.27
C LEU A 93 -15.14 -1.17 6.96
N MET A 94 -14.56 -0.73 5.85
CA MET A 94 -15.18 -0.75 4.53
C MET A 94 -14.11 -0.83 3.44
N HIS A 95 -14.41 -1.50 2.34
CA HIS A 95 -13.60 -1.42 1.12
C HIS A 95 -13.90 -0.11 0.36
N ALA A 96 -13.45 1.02 0.92
CA ALA A 96 -13.67 2.34 0.32
C ALA A 96 -12.52 2.79 -0.62
N CYS A 97 -11.74 1.81 -1.13
CA CYS A 97 -10.69 2.05 -2.14
C CYS A 97 -10.76 1.09 -3.34
N GLY A 98 -11.69 0.11 -3.34
CA GLY A 98 -11.88 -0.82 -4.44
C GLY A 98 -10.99 -2.07 -4.38
N HIS A 99 -10.35 -2.36 -3.23
CA HIS A 99 -9.48 -3.55 -3.09
C HIS A 99 -10.28 -4.87 -3.10
N ASP A 100 -11.56 -4.85 -2.76
CA ASP A 100 -12.49 -5.96 -2.97
C ASP A 100 -12.66 -6.28 -4.45
N ALA A 101 -12.76 -5.26 -5.30
CA ALA A 101 -12.78 -5.42 -6.76
C ALA A 101 -11.44 -5.95 -7.29
N HIS A 102 -10.31 -5.49 -6.74
CA HIS A 102 -8.99 -6.03 -7.09
C HIS A 102 -8.89 -7.50 -6.72
N MET A 103 -9.24 -7.87 -5.48
CA MET A 103 -9.22 -9.24 -5.01
C MET A 103 -10.15 -10.15 -5.85
N SER A 104 -11.38 -9.70 -6.13
CA SER A 104 -12.35 -10.45 -6.93
C SER A 104 -11.84 -10.68 -8.35
N THR A 105 -11.26 -9.63 -8.97
CA THR A 105 -10.63 -9.75 -10.30
C THR A 105 -9.45 -10.73 -10.26
N GLY A 106 -8.62 -10.68 -9.21
CA GLY A 106 -7.49 -11.59 -9.04
C GLY A 106 -7.91 -13.05 -8.93
N LEU A 107 -8.98 -13.33 -8.18
CA LEU A 107 -9.55 -14.67 -8.05
C LEU A 107 -10.15 -15.15 -9.38
N ALA A 108 -10.92 -14.30 -10.05
CA ALA A 108 -11.49 -14.62 -11.36
C ALA A 108 -10.40 -14.88 -12.41
N LEU A 109 -9.32 -14.08 -12.42
CA LEU A 109 -8.17 -14.30 -13.30
C LEU A 109 -7.47 -15.63 -12.98
N ALA A 110 -7.34 -16.00 -11.70
CA ALA A 110 -6.74 -17.26 -11.30
C ALA A 110 -7.56 -18.47 -11.81
N HIS A 111 -8.89 -18.38 -11.77
CA HIS A 111 -9.77 -19.38 -12.39
C HIS A 111 -9.60 -19.43 -13.90
N TRP A 112 -9.64 -18.27 -14.57
CA TRP A 112 -9.45 -18.19 -16.01
C TRP A 112 -8.11 -18.82 -16.45
N VAL A 113 -7.02 -18.51 -15.75
CA VAL A 113 -5.68 -19.07 -16.02
C VAL A 113 -5.64 -20.59 -15.80
N ALA A 114 -6.35 -21.11 -14.79
CA ALA A 114 -6.42 -22.56 -14.55
C ALA A 114 -7.12 -23.28 -15.70
N ASP A 115 -8.22 -22.70 -16.22
CA ASP A 115 -8.99 -23.25 -17.34
C ASP A 115 -8.22 -23.21 -18.67
N HIS A 116 -7.37 -22.18 -18.86
CA HIS A 116 -6.58 -21.98 -20.08
C HIS A 116 -5.11 -22.44 -19.94
N LYS A 117 -4.78 -23.17 -18.87
CA LYS A 117 -3.41 -23.60 -18.56
C LYS A 117 -2.71 -24.26 -19.77
N ASP A 118 -3.45 -25.01 -20.57
CA ASP A 118 -2.89 -25.74 -21.73
C ASP A 118 -2.50 -24.86 -22.91
N GLU A 119 -2.96 -23.62 -22.93
CA GLU A 119 -2.63 -22.61 -23.94
C GLU A 119 -1.42 -21.75 -23.53
N LEU A 120 -1.00 -21.83 -22.27
CA LEU A 120 0.02 -20.98 -21.65
C LEU A 120 1.34 -21.74 -21.45
N LYS A 121 2.43 -21.00 -21.28
CA LYS A 121 3.76 -21.47 -20.91
C LYS A 121 4.32 -20.63 -19.73
N GLY A 122 5.35 -21.16 -19.06
CA GLY A 122 5.96 -20.49 -17.92
C GLY A 122 5.13 -20.57 -16.65
N ARG A 123 5.22 -19.58 -15.80
CA ARG A 123 4.58 -19.52 -14.48
C ARG A 123 3.83 -18.21 -14.26
N ILE A 124 2.77 -18.26 -13.45
CA ILE A 124 2.05 -17.08 -12.97
C ILE A 124 2.02 -17.10 -11.46
N LYS A 125 2.37 -15.97 -10.84
CA LYS A 125 2.29 -15.72 -9.40
C LYS A 125 1.21 -14.67 -9.14
N PHE A 126 0.17 -15.08 -8.40
CA PHE A 126 -0.92 -14.20 -7.95
C PHE A 126 -0.58 -13.70 -6.55
N LEU A 127 -0.23 -12.44 -6.44
CA LEU A 127 0.14 -11.80 -5.17
C LEU A 127 -1.09 -11.11 -4.59
N PHE A 128 -1.70 -11.70 -3.56
CA PHE A 128 -2.76 -11.08 -2.79
C PHE A 128 -2.12 -10.34 -1.61
N GLN A 129 -1.96 -9.03 -1.77
CA GLN A 129 -1.16 -8.20 -0.88
C GLN A 129 -2.01 -7.53 0.19
N PRO A 130 -1.70 -7.67 1.50
CA PRO A 130 -2.32 -6.92 2.57
C PRO A 130 -1.68 -5.56 2.77
N ALA A 131 -2.33 -4.68 3.54
CA ALA A 131 -1.79 -3.46 4.13
C ALA A 131 -1.24 -2.44 3.10
N GLU A 132 -1.90 -2.31 1.93
CA GLU A 132 -1.59 -1.27 0.94
C GLU A 132 -1.87 0.13 1.51
N GLU A 133 -3.01 0.34 2.16
CA GLU A 133 -3.48 1.61 2.71
C GLU A 133 -2.50 2.27 3.71
N GLY A 134 -1.69 1.43 4.32
CA GLY A 134 -0.58 1.87 5.16
C GLY A 134 0.73 2.06 4.41
N VAL A 135 0.81 1.70 3.11
CA VAL A 135 2.02 1.52 2.31
C VAL A 135 3.03 0.60 3.01
N ARG A 136 2.58 -0.60 3.45
CA ARG A 136 3.35 -1.51 4.32
C ARG A 136 3.54 -2.91 3.78
N GLY A 137 2.55 -3.44 3.06
CA GLY A 137 2.51 -4.86 2.70
C GLY A 137 3.52 -5.24 1.64
N ALA A 138 3.71 -4.40 0.64
CA ALA A 138 4.61 -4.67 -0.48
C ALA A 138 6.07 -4.78 -0.07
N ALA A 139 6.54 -3.96 0.87
CA ALA A 139 7.93 -4.02 1.37
C ALA A 139 8.25 -5.40 1.95
N ALA A 140 7.33 -5.92 2.77
CA ALA A 140 7.46 -7.23 3.37
C ALA A 140 7.40 -8.36 2.32
N MET A 141 6.49 -8.30 1.36
CA MET A 141 6.41 -9.28 0.26
C MET A 141 7.67 -9.23 -0.62
N ALA A 142 8.17 -8.06 -0.96
CA ALA A 142 9.41 -7.89 -1.69
C ALA A 142 10.60 -8.52 -0.95
N ALA A 143 10.72 -8.25 0.36
CA ALA A 143 11.80 -8.80 1.18
C ALA A 143 11.78 -10.33 1.27
N SER A 144 10.62 -10.99 1.09
CA SER A 144 10.53 -12.44 1.02
C SER A 144 11.18 -13.06 -0.22
N GLY A 145 11.52 -12.25 -1.22
CA GLY A 145 12.06 -12.71 -2.50
C GLY A 145 11.02 -13.31 -3.46
N ILE A 146 9.72 -13.16 -3.15
CA ILE A 146 8.64 -13.81 -3.93
C ILE A 146 8.59 -13.38 -5.40
N VAL A 147 9.14 -12.22 -5.74
CA VAL A 147 9.16 -11.65 -7.09
C VAL A 147 10.56 -11.65 -7.74
N ASP A 148 11.58 -12.20 -7.07
CA ASP A 148 12.98 -12.09 -7.54
C ASP A 148 13.24 -12.84 -8.85
N ASP A 149 12.46 -13.87 -9.16
CA ASP A 149 12.49 -14.65 -10.39
C ASP A 149 11.41 -14.27 -11.40
N ALA A 150 10.75 -13.12 -11.21
CA ALA A 150 9.73 -12.66 -12.13
C ALA A 150 10.35 -11.91 -13.31
N ASP A 151 10.03 -12.35 -14.54
CA ASP A 151 10.37 -11.64 -15.77
C ASP A 151 9.46 -10.45 -16.00
N PHE A 152 8.20 -10.56 -15.55
CA PHE A 152 7.19 -9.52 -15.69
C PHE A 152 6.42 -9.30 -14.39
N PHE A 153 6.09 -8.03 -14.13
CA PHE A 153 5.19 -7.64 -13.04
C PHE A 153 4.09 -6.73 -13.58
N LEU A 154 2.85 -7.03 -13.22
CA LEU A 154 1.70 -6.17 -13.48
C LEU A 154 0.95 -5.91 -12.18
N GLY A 155 0.66 -4.64 -11.91
CA GLY A 155 -0.25 -4.17 -10.88
C GLY A 155 -1.27 -3.22 -11.48
N ALA A 156 -2.41 -3.05 -10.83
CA ALA A 156 -3.43 -2.11 -11.25
C ALA A 156 -4.19 -1.52 -10.07
N HIS A 157 -4.81 -0.35 -10.30
CA HIS A 157 -5.83 0.21 -9.43
C HIS A 157 -7.12 0.46 -10.22
N ILE A 158 -8.28 0.25 -9.58
CA ILE A 158 -9.60 0.54 -10.18
C ILE A 158 -10.13 1.90 -9.73
N ALA A 159 -11.03 2.47 -10.53
CA ALA A 159 -11.81 3.66 -10.19
C ALA A 159 -10.99 4.93 -9.87
N MET A 160 -9.74 5.01 -10.34
CA MET A 160 -8.92 6.20 -10.25
C MET A 160 -8.81 6.86 -11.62
N MET A 161 -9.04 8.18 -11.71
CA MET A 161 -8.77 9.03 -12.89
C MET A 161 -9.42 8.60 -14.23
N CYS A 162 -9.91 7.37 -14.36
CA CYS A 162 -10.55 6.81 -15.56
C CYS A 162 -12.02 6.52 -15.26
N LYS A 163 -12.87 6.68 -16.29
CA LYS A 163 -14.30 6.32 -16.24
C LYS A 163 -14.51 4.85 -16.62
N SER A 164 -15.69 4.31 -16.32
CA SER A 164 -16.10 3.00 -16.80
C SER A 164 -15.85 2.85 -18.31
N GLY A 165 -15.21 1.76 -18.69
CA GLY A 165 -14.84 1.51 -20.08
C GLY A 165 -13.56 2.19 -20.56
N GLU A 166 -12.81 2.83 -19.68
CA GLU A 166 -11.47 3.37 -19.97
C GLU A 166 -10.37 2.59 -19.27
N ILE A 167 -9.17 2.59 -19.84
CA ILE A 167 -7.94 2.09 -19.22
C ILE A 167 -6.81 3.09 -19.47
N SER A 168 -6.03 3.42 -18.42
CA SER A 168 -4.77 4.13 -18.54
C SER A 168 -3.61 3.16 -18.37
N VAL A 169 -2.86 2.91 -19.44
CA VAL A 169 -1.73 1.96 -19.48
C VAL A 169 -0.38 2.62 -19.19
N SER A 170 -0.34 3.95 -19.14
CA SER A 170 0.88 4.74 -18.92
C SER A 170 0.68 5.72 -17.76
N SER A 171 0.64 5.18 -16.54
CA SER A 171 0.58 5.99 -15.33
C SER A 171 1.98 6.44 -14.89
N TYR A 172 2.08 7.68 -14.40
CA TYR A 172 3.28 8.28 -13.84
C TYR A 172 2.93 9.06 -12.56
N GLY A 173 3.92 9.67 -11.90
CA GLY A 173 3.68 10.51 -10.73
C GLY A 173 3.33 9.72 -9.46
N PHE A 174 3.82 8.47 -9.38
CA PHE A 174 3.83 7.72 -8.13
C PHE A 174 4.76 8.42 -7.15
N LEU A 175 4.20 8.88 -6.03
CA LEU A 175 4.97 9.62 -5.04
C LEU A 175 5.67 8.68 -4.08
N CYS A 176 6.98 8.84 -3.97
CA CYS A 176 7.71 8.22 -2.85
C CYS A 176 7.19 8.78 -1.53
N THR A 177 7.04 7.92 -0.54
CA THR A 177 6.66 8.32 0.81
C THR A 177 7.42 7.52 1.85
N THR A 178 7.69 8.13 3.00
CA THR A 178 8.13 7.45 4.21
C THR A 178 7.29 7.94 5.37
N LYS A 179 6.49 7.03 5.95
CA LYS A 179 5.68 7.27 7.15
C LYS A 179 6.49 6.88 8.39
N MET A 180 6.44 7.70 9.44
CA MET A 180 7.25 7.52 10.65
C MET A 180 6.45 7.82 11.90
N ASP A 181 6.66 6.99 12.93
CA ASP A 181 6.32 7.31 14.31
C ASP A 181 7.60 7.70 15.06
N VAL A 182 7.62 8.89 15.65
CA VAL A 182 8.74 9.44 16.38
C VAL A 182 8.38 9.54 17.84
N THR A 183 9.15 8.89 18.70
CA THR A 183 8.97 8.96 20.15
C THR A 183 10.14 9.71 20.78
N TYR A 184 9.83 10.69 21.62
CA TYR A 184 10.80 11.35 22.51
C TYR A 184 10.59 10.86 23.94
N THR A 185 11.68 10.44 24.57
CA THR A 185 11.70 10.01 25.97
C THR A 185 12.58 10.93 26.76
N GLY A 186 11.98 11.64 27.71
CA GLY A 186 12.64 12.57 28.61
C GLY A 186 12.69 12.04 30.04
N ARG A 187 12.69 12.97 31.02
CA ARG A 187 12.66 12.66 32.44
C ARG A 187 11.67 13.58 33.16
N PRO A 188 10.70 13.02 33.90
CA PRO A 188 9.75 13.84 34.64
C PRO A 188 10.43 14.54 35.83
N ALA A 189 9.88 15.69 36.19
CA ALA A 189 10.24 16.41 37.39
C ALA A 189 9.07 17.31 37.83
N HIS A 190 9.07 17.74 39.11
CA HIS A 190 8.07 18.69 39.56
C HIS A 190 8.38 20.08 39.02
N ALA A 191 7.49 20.62 38.17
CA ALA A 191 7.76 21.86 37.44
C ALA A 191 7.99 23.09 38.32
N GLY A 192 7.47 23.14 39.55
CA GLY A 192 7.64 24.26 40.47
C GLY A 192 8.75 24.08 41.52
N VAL A 193 9.22 22.84 41.74
CA VAL A 193 10.20 22.54 42.81
C VAL A 193 11.57 22.23 42.22
N GLU A 194 11.65 21.37 41.21
CA GLU A 194 12.91 20.90 40.62
C GLU A 194 12.85 20.89 39.09
N PRO A 195 12.50 22.01 38.41
CA PRO A 195 12.34 22.04 36.96
C PRO A 195 13.63 21.66 36.23
N ASN A 196 14.78 21.97 36.78
CA ASN A 196 16.10 21.64 36.20
C ASN A 196 16.45 20.15 36.27
N ALA A 197 15.76 19.36 37.07
CA ALA A 197 15.96 17.91 37.12
C ALA A 197 15.25 17.20 35.96
N GLY A 198 14.29 17.85 35.31
CA GLY A 198 13.53 17.30 34.18
C GLY A 198 14.26 17.35 32.85
N ARG A 199 13.76 16.55 31.88
CA ARG A 199 14.10 16.63 30.46
C ARG A 199 12.79 16.63 29.67
N ASN A 200 12.52 17.72 28.96
CA ASN A 200 11.18 18.01 28.44
C ASN A 200 10.98 17.42 27.05
N ALA A 201 10.34 16.23 26.97
CA ALA A 201 10.02 15.55 25.72
C ALA A 201 9.01 16.35 24.87
N MET A 202 8.05 17.05 25.48
CA MET A 202 7.09 17.88 24.76
C MET A 202 7.79 19.06 24.07
N ALA A 203 8.75 19.70 24.74
CA ALA A 203 9.52 20.79 24.13
C ALA A 203 10.36 20.28 22.96
N ALA A 204 10.98 19.10 23.08
CA ALA A 204 11.67 18.47 21.95
C ALA A 204 10.75 18.25 20.75
N ALA A 205 9.57 17.66 20.97
CA ALA A 205 8.60 17.37 19.92
C ALA A 205 8.02 18.64 19.27
N CYS A 206 7.68 19.67 20.07
CA CYS A 206 7.16 20.94 19.54
C CYS A 206 8.21 21.68 18.70
N ASN A 207 9.46 21.70 19.15
CA ASN A 207 10.57 22.29 18.39
C ASN A 207 10.81 21.51 17.09
N ALA A 208 10.77 20.19 17.13
CA ALA A 208 10.86 19.36 15.93
C ALA A 208 9.72 19.66 14.95
N PHE A 209 8.47 19.72 15.41
CA PHE A 209 7.32 20.03 14.59
C PHE A 209 7.52 21.33 13.78
N VAL A 210 7.93 22.40 14.43
CA VAL A 210 8.14 23.69 13.76
C VAL A 210 9.28 23.62 12.74
N GLN A 211 10.41 23.01 13.11
CA GLN A 211 11.58 22.92 12.23
C GLN A 211 11.35 21.97 11.05
N LEU A 212 10.61 20.88 11.24
CA LEU A 212 10.24 19.95 10.17
C LEU A 212 9.47 20.63 9.04
N LEU A 213 8.51 21.50 9.38
CA LEU A 213 7.76 22.28 8.38
C LEU A 213 8.65 23.27 7.61
N GLY A 214 9.79 23.64 8.19
CA GLY A 214 10.80 24.53 7.60
C GLY A 214 11.84 23.84 6.73
N ILE A 215 11.80 22.50 6.52
CA ILE A 215 12.74 21.83 5.62
C ILE A 215 12.66 22.47 4.22
N ALA A 216 13.82 22.84 3.69
CA ALA A 216 13.91 23.44 2.36
C ALA A 216 13.35 22.49 1.29
N ARG A 217 12.60 23.04 0.35
CA ARG A 217 12.07 22.26 -0.78
C ARG A 217 13.19 21.90 -1.74
N HIS A 218 13.14 20.70 -2.32
CA HIS A 218 14.14 20.26 -3.27
C HIS A 218 13.98 21.00 -4.62
N GLY A 219 15.10 21.43 -5.21
CA GLY A 219 15.08 22.20 -6.47
C GLY A 219 14.75 21.37 -7.72
N SER A 220 14.90 20.06 -7.66
CA SER A 220 14.72 19.15 -8.80
C SER A 220 13.36 18.46 -8.84
N GLY A 221 12.48 18.69 -7.88
CA GLY A 221 11.16 18.06 -7.89
C GLY A 221 10.33 18.31 -6.63
N MET A 222 9.14 17.76 -6.64
CA MET A 222 8.15 17.97 -5.60
C MET A 222 8.56 17.31 -4.27
N THR A 223 8.29 18.02 -3.17
CA THR A 223 8.45 17.52 -1.79
C THR A 223 7.20 17.81 -0.97
N ARG A 224 6.88 16.93 -0.03
CA ARG A 224 5.86 17.15 1.00
C ARG A 224 6.37 16.70 2.35
N ILE A 225 5.82 17.31 3.39
CA ILE A 225 5.98 16.89 4.77
C ILE A 225 4.69 17.19 5.52
N ASN A 226 4.27 16.28 6.37
CA ASN A 226 3.14 16.46 7.26
C ASN A 226 3.41 15.81 8.62
N VAL A 227 3.05 16.50 9.68
CA VAL A 227 2.93 15.92 11.03
C VAL A 227 1.44 15.89 11.34
N GLY A 228 0.84 14.71 11.22
CA GLY A 228 -0.60 14.52 11.35
C GLY A 228 -1.07 14.41 12.80
N GLN A 229 -0.16 14.01 13.73
CA GLN A 229 -0.49 13.82 15.12
C GLN A 229 0.71 14.13 16.01
N LEU A 230 0.45 14.82 17.12
CA LEU A 230 1.41 15.04 18.20
C LEU A 230 0.68 14.90 19.55
N ASN A 231 1.11 13.94 20.35
CA ASN A 231 0.60 13.71 21.70
C ASN A 231 1.75 13.80 22.70
N ALA A 232 1.58 14.57 23.77
CA ALA A 232 2.64 14.76 24.76
C ALA A 232 2.09 15.20 26.12
N GLY A 233 2.81 14.83 27.18
CA GLY A 233 2.63 15.31 28.54
C GLY A 233 1.66 14.51 29.38
N GLU A 234 1.83 14.63 30.72
CA GLU A 234 1.10 13.87 31.73
C GLU A 234 0.22 14.78 32.62
N GLY A 235 0.69 16.01 32.91
CA GLY A 235 -0.04 16.94 33.78
C GLY A 235 0.60 18.32 33.84
N ARG A 236 -0.17 19.32 34.28
CA ARG A 236 0.24 20.74 34.23
C ARG A 236 1.43 21.12 35.09
N ASN A 237 1.73 20.34 36.11
CA ASN A 237 2.81 20.60 37.07
C ASN A 237 3.95 19.56 37.00
N VAL A 238 3.99 18.77 35.93
CA VAL A 238 5.03 17.78 35.67
C VAL A 238 5.78 18.17 34.39
N ILE A 239 7.12 18.13 34.41
CA ILE A 239 7.92 18.24 33.17
C ILE A 239 7.61 17.01 32.30
N PRO A 240 7.09 17.20 31.08
CA PRO A 240 6.65 16.08 30.22
C PRO A 240 7.80 15.12 29.89
N SER A 241 7.63 13.85 30.20
CA SER A 241 8.64 12.82 29.97
C SER A 241 8.42 12.02 28.69
N HIS A 242 7.26 12.18 28.05
CA HIS A 242 6.90 11.42 26.87
C HIS A 242 6.21 12.28 25.82
N ALA A 243 6.60 12.08 24.55
CA ALA A 243 5.91 12.66 23.39
C ALA A 243 6.00 11.72 22.20
N VAL A 244 4.88 11.59 21.46
CA VAL A 244 4.81 10.80 20.22
C VAL A 244 4.29 11.69 19.10
N MET A 245 4.97 11.62 17.96
CA MET A 245 4.64 12.36 16.75
C MET A 245 4.49 11.36 15.60
N LYS A 246 3.35 11.44 14.85
CA LYS A 246 3.12 10.65 13.64
C LYS A 246 3.21 11.55 12.44
N MET A 247 4.10 11.19 11.51
CA MET A 247 4.43 12.06 10.39
C MET A 247 4.74 11.27 9.12
N GLU A 248 4.77 11.99 8.00
CA GLU A 248 5.26 11.48 6.73
C GLU A 248 6.09 12.53 5.99
N VAL A 249 7.00 12.05 5.18
CA VAL A 249 7.67 12.83 4.14
C VAL A 249 7.38 12.22 2.79
N ARG A 250 7.35 13.05 1.73
CA ARG A 250 7.18 12.58 0.35
C ARG A 250 8.14 13.30 -0.59
N GLY A 251 8.58 12.58 -1.61
CA GLY A 251 9.38 13.09 -2.71
C GLY A 251 8.86 12.60 -4.05
N GLU A 252 9.11 13.35 -5.12
CA GLU A 252 8.76 12.95 -6.48
C GLU A 252 9.55 11.72 -6.93
N THR A 253 10.80 11.58 -6.46
CA THR A 253 11.68 10.44 -6.69
C THR A 253 12.25 9.90 -5.39
N GLY A 254 12.81 8.68 -5.43
CA GLY A 254 13.47 8.07 -4.27
C GLY A 254 14.59 8.94 -3.70
N GLU A 255 15.37 9.61 -4.54
CA GLU A 255 16.44 10.53 -4.11
C GLU A 255 15.88 11.74 -3.36
N ILE A 256 14.82 12.35 -3.90
CA ILE A 256 14.18 13.51 -3.28
C ILE A 256 13.50 13.10 -1.95
N ASN A 257 12.88 11.91 -1.90
CA ASN A 257 12.30 11.40 -0.67
C ASN A 257 13.37 11.11 0.39
N GLN A 258 14.52 10.57 -0.02
CA GLN A 258 15.64 10.33 0.89
C GLN A 258 16.19 11.63 1.48
N TYR A 259 16.32 12.69 0.66
CA TYR A 259 16.69 14.02 1.12
C TYR A 259 15.72 14.53 2.21
N MET A 260 14.42 14.38 1.99
CA MET A 260 13.40 14.80 2.97
C MET A 260 13.48 13.97 4.25
N TYR A 261 13.69 12.66 4.12
CA TYR A 261 13.86 11.75 5.25
C TYR A 261 15.10 12.09 6.08
N ASP A 262 16.25 12.25 5.45
CA ASP A 262 17.52 12.55 6.15
C ASP A 262 17.46 13.91 6.85
N SER A 263 16.85 14.90 6.20
CA SER A 263 16.63 16.22 6.79
C SER A 263 15.72 16.14 8.03
N ALA A 264 14.65 15.34 7.94
CA ALA A 264 13.74 15.13 9.07
C ALA A 264 14.47 14.42 10.24
N VAL A 265 15.25 13.38 9.97
CA VAL A 265 16.03 12.65 10.98
C VAL A 265 17.01 13.57 11.69
N GLN A 266 17.72 14.45 10.97
CA GLN A 266 18.65 15.42 11.55
C GLN A 266 17.94 16.39 12.51
N ILE A 267 16.78 16.91 12.11
CA ILE A 267 15.97 17.81 12.93
C ILE A 267 15.49 17.09 14.21
N ILE A 268 14.93 15.88 14.06
CA ILE A 268 14.44 15.08 15.19
C ILE A 268 15.57 14.85 16.21
N LYS A 269 16.73 14.41 15.72
CA LYS A 269 17.93 14.20 16.54
C LYS A 269 18.39 15.49 17.24
N GLY A 270 18.45 16.60 16.50
CA GLY A 270 18.88 17.90 17.03
C GLY A 270 17.94 18.39 18.14
N CYS A 271 16.63 18.24 17.96
CA CYS A 271 15.63 18.63 18.95
C CYS A 271 15.66 17.73 20.21
N ALA A 272 15.90 16.43 20.06
CA ALA A 272 16.13 15.53 21.19
C ALA A 272 17.35 15.98 22.01
N LEU A 273 18.47 16.22 21.34
CA LEU A 273 19.71 16.66 21.96
C LEU A 273 19.55 18.00 22.73
N SER A 274 18.82 18.96 22.14
CA SER A 274 18.60 20.28 22.76
C SER A 274 17.86 20.22 24.10
N GLN A 275 17.04 19.18 24.32
CA GLN A 275 16.29 18.94 25.55
C GLN A 275 16.88 17.80 26.42
N GLY A 276 18.01 17.22 26.00
CA GLY A 276 18.62 16.07 26.65
C GLY A 276 17.73 14.82 26.68
N CYS A 277 16.84 14.69 25.70
CA CYS A 277 15.93 13.54 25.53
C CYS A 277 16.56 12.44 24.67
N GLU A 278 16.11 11.21 24.86
CA GLU A 278 16.28 10.12 23.91
C GLU A 278 15.20 10.21 22.84
N TYR A 279 15.43 9.56 21.69
CA TYR A 279 14.43 9.46 20.62
C TYR A 279 14.50 8.11 19.92
N THR A 280 13.37 7.69 19.38
CA THR A 280 13.28 6.58 18.43
C THR A 280 12.49 7.02 17.20
N ILE A 281 12.85 6.46 16.05
CA ILE A 281 12.11 6.62 14.78
C ILE A 281 11.77 5.23 14.30
N GLU A 282 10.49 4.95 14.15
CA GLU A 282 9.98 3.71 13.59
C GLU A 282 9.37 4.01 12.22
N LYS A 283 9.86 3.31 11.17
CA LYS A 283 9.21 3.37 9.86
C LYS A 283 7.89 2.62 9.91
N MET A 284 6.82 3.30 9.52
CA MET A 284 5.46 2.78 9.56
C MET A 284 4.92 2.40 8.19
N GLY A 285 5.57 2.83 7.12
CA GLY A 285 5.20 2.54 5.75
C GLY A 285 6.11 3.26 4.77
N GLU A 286 6.21 2.72 3.55
CA GLU A 286 6.97 3.32 2.46
C GLU A 286 6.42 2.94 1.08
N ALA A 287 6.59 3.83 0.11
CA ALA A 287 6.39 3.59 -1.31
C ALA A 287 7.48 4.32 -2.11
N VAL A 288 7.74 3.85 -3.30
CA VAL A 288 8.77 4.40 -4.19
C VAL A 288 8.16 4.88 -5.51
N ASP A 289 8.92 5.61 -6.30
CA ASP A 289 8.53 5.97 -7.65
C ASP A 289 8.55 4.75 -8.59
N LEU A 290 7.79 4.82 -9.67
CA LEU A 290 7.77 3.81 -10.71
C LEU A 290 7.75 4.48 -12.10
N THR A 291 8.60 3.97 -12.98
CA THR A 291 8.51 4.18 -14.42
C THR A 291 8.07 2.87 -15.06
N ASN A 292 6.94 2.88 -15.72
CA ASN A 292 6.41 1.71 -16.44
C ASN A 292 7.31 1.35 -17.61
N ASP A 293 7.63 0.07 -17.76
CA ASP A 293 8.40 -0.43 -18.92
C ASP A 293 7.55 -0.38 -20.19
N GLN A 294 8.06 0.27 -21.24
CA GLN A 294 7.34 0.49 -22.50
C GLN A 294 6.82 -0.83 -23.12
N THR A 295 7.60 -1.91 -23.01
CA THR A 295 7.16 -3.23 -23.50
C THR A 295 5.84 -3.66 -22.86
N LEU A 296 5.65 -3.43 -21.54
CA LEU A 296 4.40 -3.79 -20.86
C LEU A 296 3.29 -2.78 -21.12
N VAL A 297 3.62 -1.51 -21.33
CA VAL A 297 2.64 -0.51 -21.80
C VAL A 297 2.09 -0.90 -23.17
N ASP A 298 2.91 -1.41 -24.06
CA ASP A 298 2.49 -1.89 -25.38
C ASP A 298 1.62 -3.15 -25.27
N VAL A 299 1.97 -4.10 -24.38
CA VAL A 299 1.15 -5.28 -24.05
C VAL A 299 -0.22 -4.87 -23.51
N LEU A 300 -0.26 -3.97 -22.54
CA LEU A 300 -1.51 -3.48 -21.95
C LEU A 300 -2.37 -2.71 -22.98
N THR A 301 -1.72 -1.95 -23.86
CA THR A 301 -2.40 -1.27 -24.98
C THR A 301 -3.05 -2.28 -25.92
N GLN A 302 -2.32 -3.33 -26.30
CA GLN A 302 -2.88 -4.40 -27.13
C GLN A 302 -4.00 -5.14 -26.42
N ALA A 303 -3.81 -5.48 -25.15
CA ALA A 303 -4.79 -6.16 -24.30
C ALA A 303 -6.10 -5.37 -24.17
N GLY A 304 -5.99 -4.06 -23.91
CA GLY A 304 -7.16 -3.17 -23.81
C GLY A 304 -7.88 -2.99 -25.15
N ASN A 305 -7.15 -2.80 -26.25
CA ASN A 305 -7.74 -2.67 -27.59
C ASN A 305 -8.47 -3.93 -28.07
N ALA A 306 -8.16 -5.09 -27.52
CA ALA A 306 -8.85 -6.35 -27.82
C ALA A 306 -10.18 -6.50 -27.07
N VAL A 307 -10.50 -5.62 -26.10
CA VAL A 307 -11.76 -5.65 -25.36
C VAL A 307 -12.78 -4.71 -26.01
N GLU A 308 -13.92 -5.24 -26.43
CA GLU A 308 -14.97 -4.47 -27.06
C GLU A 308 -15.47 -3.34 -26.14
N GLY A 309 -15.52 -2.12 -26.67
CA GLY A 309 -15.96 -0.93 -25.96
C GLY A 309 -15.00 -0.45 -24.84
N MET A 310 -13.74 -0.90 -24.86
CA MET A 310 -12.68 -0.36 -24.02
C MET A 310 -11.97 0.79 -24.75
N ASN A 311 -11.85 1.93 -24.08
CA ASN A 311 -11.07 3.07 -24.55
C ASN A 311 -9.68 3.06 -23.88
N VAL A 312 -8.65 2.78 -24.67
CA VAL A 312 -7.26 2.82 -24.17
C VAL A 312 -6.73 4.24 -24.27
N ARG A 313 -6.51 4.87 -23.12
CA ARG A 313 -5.96 6.21 -23.04
C ARG A 313 -4.47 6.19 -23.37
N LYS A 314 -4.09 6.94 -24.40
CA LYS A 314 -2.72 7.02 -24.89
C LYS A 314 -1.89 8.03 -24.11
N ASP A 315 -2.54 9.06 -23.55
CA ASP A 315 -1.85 10.10 -22.79
C ASP A 315 -1.50 9.57 -21.40
N PRO A 316 -0.24 9.77 -20.96
CA PRO A 316 0.17 9.40 -19.61
C PRO A 316 -0.69 10.11 -18.55
N MET A 317 -1.12 9.38 -17.55
CA MET A 317 -1.91 9.93 -16.45
C MET A 317 -1.10 10.04 -15.18
N ASN A 318 -1.18 11.21 -14.53
CA ASN A 318 -0.54 11.41 -13.23
C ASN A 318 -1.34 10.70 -12.14
N PHE A 319 -0.75 9.66 -11.54
CA PHE A 319 -1.36 8.92 -10.43
C PHE A 319 -1.57 9.83 -9.20
N GLY A 320 -0.61 10.72 -8.94
CA GLY A 320 -0.73 11.77 -7.93
C GLY A 320 -0.75 11.29 -6.48
N GLY A 321 -0.56 10.01 -6.25
CA GLY A 321 -0.58 9.34 -4.95
C GLY A 321 0.63 8.42 -4.72
N SER A 322 0.69 7.83 -3.55
CA SER A 322 1.65 6.77 -3.23
C SER A 322 0.94 5.42 -3.33
N GLU A 323 1.62 4.42 -3.87
CA GLU A 323 1.15 3.05 -4.08
C GLU A 323 2.34 2.12 -3.78
N ASP A 324 2.21 1.23 -2.81
CA ASP A 324 3.35 0.41 -2.38
C ASP A 324 3.65 -0.77 -3.32
N ALA A 325 2.73 -1.14 -4.22
CA ALA A 325 3.04 -2.10 -5.30
C ALA A 325 4.26 -1.67 -6.13
N THR A 326 4.58 -0.37 -6.14
CA THR A 326 5.79 0.15 -6.78
C THR A 326 7.07 -0.46 -6.23
N ILE A 327 7.09 -0.88 -4.95
CA ILE A 327 8.23 -1.58 -4.33
C ILE A 327 8.43 -2.96 -4.99
N LEU A 328 7.35 -3.71 -5.21
CA LEU A 328 7.39 -5.00 -5.91
C LEU A 328 7.82 -4.81 -7.36
N ALA A 329 7.25 -3.81 -8.05
CA ALA A 329 7.57 -3.46 -9.42
C ALA A 329 9.06 -3.10 -9.58
N ARG A 330 9.59 -2.21 -8.73
CA ARG A 330 11.01 -1.81 -8.72
C ARG A 330 11.95 -2.95 -8.39
N ARG A 331 11.51 -3.87 -7.52
CA ARG A 331 12.31 -5.07 -7.22
C ARG A 331 12.42 -5.98 -8.44
N VAL A 332 11.33 -6.20 -9.18
CA VAL A 332 11.37 -6.96 -10.44
C VAL A 332 12.30 -6.28 -11.45
N GLN A 333 12.21 -4.95 -11.63
CA GLN A 333 13.10 -4.19 -12.51
C GLN A 333 14.57 -4.30 -12.06
N ALA A 334 14.85 -4.25 -10.77
CA ALA A 334 16.22 -4.40 -10.22
C ALA A 334 16.83 -5.79 -10.47
N HIS A 335 15.99 -6.83 -10.64
CA HIS A 335 16.42 -8.19 -11.00
C HIS A 335 16.44 -8.43 -12.52
N GLY A 336 16.25 -7.39 -13.33
CA GLY A 336 16.31 -7.46 -14.79
C GLY A 336 14.99 -7.77 -15.49
N GLY A 337 13.90 -7.94 -14.73
CA GLY A 337 12.54 -8.05 -15.26
C GLY A 337 11.95 -6.71 -15.65
N LYS A 338 10.70 -6.72 -16.11
CA LYS A 338 9.96 -5.53 -16.53
C LYS A 338 8.69 -5.38 -15.69
N ALA A 339 8.30 -4.14 -15.41
CA ALA A 339 7.15 -3.85 -14.56
C ALA A 339 6.26 -2.74 -15.15
N ALA A 340 4.96 -2.87 -14.95
CA ALA A 340 4.00 -1.82 -15.21
C ALA A 340 2.87 -1.83 -14.19
N PHE A 341 2.36 -0.62 -13.92
CA PHE A 341 1.16 -0.40 -13.13
C PHE A 341 0.19 0.44 -13.96
N PHE A 342 -1.06 -0.03 -14.06
CA PHE A 342 -2.07 0.60 -14.89
C PHE A 342 -3.35 0.92 -14.09
N VAL A 343 -4.25 1.68 -14.67
CA VAL A 343 -5.51 2.07 -14.02
C VAL A 343 -6.67 1.58 -14.85
N LEU A 344 -7.58 0.83 -14.21
CA LEU A 344 -8.87 0.44 -14.77
C LEU A 344 -9.92 1.47 -14.35
N GLY A 345 -10.65 2.00 -15.33
CA GLY A 345 -11.72 2.94 -15.08
C GLY A 345 -12.98 2.26 -14.54
N ALA A 346 -13.56 2.86 -13.52
CA ALA A 346 -14.90 2.58 -13.04
C ALA A 346 -15.53 3.87 -12.52
N ASP A 347 -16.76 4.13 -12.91
CA ASP A 347 -17.51 5.25 -12.37
C ASP A 347 -17.86 4.98 -10.90
N ARG A 348 -17.91 6.02 -10.12
CA ARG A 348 -18.14 5.95 -8.67
C ARG A 348 -19.01 7.12 -8.19
N PRO A 349 -19.94 6.87 -7.23
CA PRO A 349 -20.83 7.91 -6.73
C PRO A 349 -20.12 8.92 -5.82
N SER A 350 -18.98 8.53 -5.20
CA SER A 350 -18.23 9.40 -4.30
C SER A 350 -16.72 9.16 -4.37
N GLY A 351 -15.93 9.94 -3.64
CA GLY A 351 -14.47 9.81 -3.56
C GLY A 351 -14.02 8.54 -2.83
N HIS A 352 -12.78 8.11 -3.09
CA HIS A 352 -12.13 7.09 -2.27
C HIS A 352 -12.12 7.49 -0.80
N HIS A 353 -12.10 6.51 0.11
CA HIS A 353 -12.07 6.68 1.57
C HIS A 353 -13.28 7.44 2.13
N THR A 354 -14.42 7.41 1.43
CA THR A 354 -15.68 7.99 1.91
C THR A 354 -16.72 6.92 2.20
N ALA A 355 -17.67 7.22 3.08
CA ALA A 355 -18.70 6.28 3.52
C ALA A 355 -19.64 5.80 2.40
N ARG A 356 -19.68 6.52 1.28
CA ARG A 356 -20.53 6.21 0.11
C ARG A 356 -19.71 5.76 -1.10
N PHE A 357 -18.46 5.35 -0.89
CA PHE A 357 -17.67 4.79 -1.98
C PHE A 357 -18.34 3.52 -2.50
N ASP A 358 -18.39 3.41 -3.80
CA ASP A 358 -18.89 2.26 -4.55
C ASP A 358 -18.36 2.40 -5.98
N ILE A 359 -18.43 1.35 -6.78
CA ILE A 359 -17.98 1.35 -8.17
C ILE A 359 -19.05 0.81 -9.11
N ASP A 360 -18.99 1.20 -10.36
CA ASP A 360 -19.72 0.52 -11.43
C ASP A 360 -19.12 -0.88 -11.67
N GLU A 361 -19.76 -1.91 -11.10
CA GLU A 361 -19.30 -3.29 -11.16
C GLU A 361 -19.22 -3.85 -12.59
N LYS A 362 -19.91 -3.24 -13.58
CA LYS A 362 -19.77 -3.61 -15.01
C LYS A 362 -18.35 -3.37 -15.54
N ALA A 363 -17.55 -2.59 -14.84
CA ALA A 363 -16.15 -2.43 -15.15
C ALA A 363 -15.31 -3.68 -14.86
N LEU A 364 -15.76 -4.58 -13.97
CA LEU A 364 -15.03 -5.79 -13.58
C LEU A 364 -14.88 -6.77 -14.74
N ASP A 365 -15.93 -7.01 -15.52
CA ASP A 365 -15.88 -7.92 -16.67
C ASP A 365 -14.85 -7.47 -17.70
N LYS A 366 -14.86 -6.17 -18.04
CA LYS A 366 -13.89 -5.58 -18.96
C LYS A 366 -12.49 -5.58 -18.37
N GLY A 367 -12.35 -5.29 -17.08
CA GLY A 367 -11.10 -5.36 -16.36
C GLY A 367 -10.49 -6.76 -16.41
N LEU A 368 -11.29 -7.79 -16.11
CA LEU A 368 -10.86 -9.19 -16.21
C LEU A 368 -10.42 -9.56 -17.63
N ALA A 369 -11.15 -9.11 -18.65
CA ALA A 369 -10.78 -9.36 -20.05
C ALA A 369 -9.43 -8.72 -20.41
N VAL A 370 -9.13 -7.50 -19.93
CA VAL A 370 -7.82 -6.86 -20.10
C VAL A 370 -6.71 -7.70 -19.45
N TRP A 371 -6.90 -8.13 -18.19
CA TRP A 371 -5.95 -8.99 -17.49
C TRP A 371 -5.72 -10.32 -18.23
N ALA A 372 -6.78 -10.99 -18.66
CA ALA A 372 -6.70 -12.26 -19.41
C ALA A 372 -5.96 -12.11 -20.74
N ASN A 373 -6.23 -11.02 -21.47
CA ASN A 373 -5.53 -10.71 -22.71
C ASN A 373 -4.05 -10.42 -22.45
N ALA A 374 -3.70 -9.65 -21.41
CA ALA A 374 -2.31 -9.37 -21.06
C ALA A 374 -1.55 -10.66 -20.70
N VAL A 375 -2.15 -11.54 -19.89
CA VAL A 375 -1.60 -12.88 -19.59
C VAL A 375 -1.40 -13.68 -20.87
N SER A 376 -2.40 -13.72 -21.74
CA SER A 376 -2.31 -14.44 -23.03
C SER A 376 -1.15 -13.91 -23.89
N ILE A 377 -1.00 -12.59 -24.02
CA ILE A 377 0.06 -11.99 -24.83
C ILE A 377 1.43 -12.35 -24.27
N LEU A 378 1.61 -12.30 -22.94
CA LEU A 378 2.90 -12.55 -22.29
C LEU A 378 3.26 -14.03 -22.22
N LEU A 379 2.27 -14.92 -22.06
CA LEU A 379 2.50 -16.33 -21.73
C LEU A 379 1.97 -17.33 -22.77
N LYS A 380 1.45 -16.88 -23.90
CA LYS A 380 0.96 -17.79 -24.95
C LYS A 380 2.09 -18.69 -25.47
N LYS A 381 1.74 -19.95 -25.79
CA LYS A 381 2.64 -20.93 -26.42
C LYS A 381 3.27 -20.39 -27.72
#